data_70db4d45f45bdf292df6dbf22ba54b75
#
_entry.id   70db4d45f45bdf292df6dbf22ba54b75
#
_cell.length_a   1.000
_cell.length_b   1.000
_cell.length_c   1.000
_cell.angle_alpha   90.00
_cell.angle_beta   90.00
_cell.angle_gamma   90.00
#
_symmetry.space_group_name_H-M   'P 1'
#
loop_
_entity.id
_entity.type
_entity.pdbx_description
1 polymer ?
#
loop_
_entity_poly.entity_id
_entity_poly.type
_entity_poly.pdbx_seq_one_letter_code
_entity_poly.pdbx_strand_id
1 'polypeptide(L)'
;MTMQYDVKSASANASAQLYTGRVRLKSAIFVGSGTAGNVAFYDTDSNSATGTVLWQSKTNTGVQPFQVLIPGEGILAQNGIYAAVANVLSVTITYG
;
A
#
# COMPACT_ATOMS: atom_id res chain seq x y z
N MET A 1 -25.53 10.01 11.23
CA MET A 1 -24.57 9.60 10.19
C MET A 1 -23.26 9.18 10.82
N THR A 2 -22.72 8.14 10.31
CA THR A 2 -21.49 7.58 10.84
C THR A 2 -20.31 8.02 10.01
N MET A 3 -19.30 8.56 10.65
CA MET A 3 -18.07 8.94 9.98
C MET A 3 -16.97 7.97 10.35
N GLN A 4 -16.09 7.79 9.42
CA GLN A 4 -14.94 6.93 9.61
C GLN A 4 -13.82 7.76 10.21
N TYR A 5 -13.69 7.73 11.51
CA TYR A 5 -12.67 8.54 12.18
C TYR A 5 -11.34 7.81 12.34
N ASP A 6 -11.34 6.52 12.08
CA ASP A 6 -10.16 5.69 12.28
C ASP A 6 -9.37 5.45 11.01
N VAL A 7 -9.73 6.12 9.91
CA VAL A 7 -8.96 6.02 8.68
C VAL A 7 -7.68 6.83 8.83
N LYS A 8 -6.57 6.17 8.60
CA LYS A 8 -5.25 6.76 8.75
C LYS A 8 -4.47 6.61 7.46
N SER A 9 -3.36 7.31 7.36
CA SER A 9 -2.49 7.21 6.19
C SER A 9 -1.06 6.94 6.61
N ALA A 10 -0.34 6.30 5.72
CA ALA A 10 1.09 6.08 5.88
C ALA A 10 1.73 6.16 4.51
N SER A 11 2.95 6.67 4.44
CA SER A 11 3.63 6.83 3.19
C SER A 11 5.10 6.47 3.33
N ALA A 12 5.70 6.12 2.18
CA ALA A 12 7.11 5.77 2.12
C ALA A 12 7.61 6.05 0.72
N ASN A 13 8.91 6.28 0.60
CA ASN A 13 9.55 6.44 -0.71
C ASN A 13 10.44 5.23 -1.04
N ALA A 14 10.35 4.18 -0.27
CA ALA A 14 11.07 2.93 -0.47
C ALA A 14 10.27 1.83 0.22
N SER A 15 10.68 0.57 0.01
CA SER A 15 10.02 -0.56 0.67
C SER A 15 10.08 -0.38 2.18
N ALA A 16 8.95 -0.53 2.85
CA ALA A 16 8.87 -0.32 4.29
C ALA A 16 7.62 -0.97 4.87
N GLN A 17 7.70 -1.26 6.18
CA GLN A 17 6.52 -1.69 6.94
C GLN A 17 5.68 -0.45 7.25
N LEU A 18 4.47 -0.40 6.69
CA LEU A 18 3.62 0.77 6.85
C LEU A 18 2.73 0.69 8.08
N TYR A 19 2.35 -0.51 8.49
CA TYR A 19 1.53 -0.69 9.68
C TYR A 19 1.73 -2.10 10.23
N THR A 20 1.72 -2.22 11.54
CA THR A 20 1.79 -3.51 12.24
C THR A 20 0.52 -3.71 13.03
N GLY A 21 -0.12 -4.85 12.83
CA GLY A 21 -1.36 -5.18 13.50
C GLY A 21 -2.49 -5.42 12.50
N ARG A 22 -3.62 -5.85 13.02
CA ARG A 22 -4.79 -6.14 12.19
C ARG A 22 -5.40 -4.84 11.71
N VAL A 23 -5.60 -4.73 10.39
CA VAL A 23 -6.04 -3.48 9.78
C VAL A 23 -6.62 -3.79 8.39
N ARG A 24 -7.34 -2.83 7.82
CA ARG A 24 -7.84 -2.94 6.44
C ARG A 24 -7.16 -1.90 5.57
N LEU A 25 -6.66 -2.35 4.42
CA LEU A 25 -6.10 -1.49 3.40
C LEU A 25 -7.25 -0.93 2.56
N LYS A 26 -7.39 0.39 2.53
CA LYS A 26 -8.55 1.02 1.88
C LYS A 26 -8.21 1.68 0.56
N SER A 27 -7.04 2.24 0.42
CA SER A 27 -6.63 2.80 -0.86
C SER A 27 -5.13 2.94 -0.92
N ALA A 28 -4.61 3.13 -2.13
CA ALA A 28 -3.19 3.33 -2.34
C ALA A 28 -2.99 4.34 -3.45
N ILE A 29 -2.03 5.23 -3.29
CA ILE A 29 -1.59 6.17 -4.30
C ILE A 29 -0.09 6.00 -4.43
N PHE A 30 0.40 5.81 -5.65
CA PHE A 30 1.84 5.67 -5.87
C PHE A 30 2.24 6.41 -7.12
N VAL A 31 3.49 6.86 -7.13
CA VAL A 31 4.05 7.66 -8.23
C VAL A 31 5.22 6.90 -8.82
N GLY A 32 5.16 6.60 -10.10
CA GLY A 32 6.25 5.94 -10.81
C GLY A 32 7.44 6.85 -10.97
N SER A 33 8.63 6.25 -11.12
CA SER A 33 9.88 6.99 -11.20
C SER A 33 10.35 7.26 -12.63
N GLY A 34 9.55 6.91 -13.62
CA GLY A 34 9.96 7.03 -15.03
C GLY A 34 10.55 5.75 -15.57
N THR A 35 10.74 4.73 -14.73
CA THR A 35 11.19 3.41 -15.11
C THR A 35 10.13 2.41 -14.66
N ALA A 36 9.86 1.41 -15.48
CA ALA A 36 8.88 0.40 -15.14
C ALA A 36 9.27 -0.31 -13.85
N GLY A 37 8.31 -0.46 -12.95
CA GLY A 37 8.55 -1.08 -11.65
C GLY A 37 7.30 -1.77 -11.14
N ASN A 38 7.23 -1.94 -9.82
CA ASN A 38 6.07 -2.59 -9.24
C ASN A 38 5.82 -2.11 -7.82
N VAL A 39 4.59 -2.33 -7.36
CA VAL A 39 4.15 -2.07 -6.01
C VAL A 39 3.38 -3.30 -5.54
N ALA A 40 3.70 -3.79 -4.36
CA ALA A 40 2.99 -4.92 -3.76
C ALA A 40 2.82 -4.66 -2.28
N PHE A 41 1.66 -5.06 -1.75
CA PHE A 41 1.39 -4.95 -0.32
C PHE A 41 1.24 -6.36 0.24
N TYR A 42 1.96 -6.63 1.32
CA TYR A 42 2.01 -7.95 1.94
C TYR A 42 1.40 -7.90 3.34
N ASP A 43 0.70 -8.96 3.69
CA ASP A 43 0.14 -9.13 5.03
C ASP A 43 1.23 -9.73 5.93
N THR A 44 2.00 -8.86 6.55
CA THR A 44 3.10 -9.29 7.40
C THR A 44 3.44 -8.22 8.42
N ASP A 45 4.01 -8.64 9.54
CA ASP A 45 4.55 -7.74 10.56
C ASP A 45 6.06 -7.83 10.66
N SER A 46 6.72 -8.51 9.73
CA SER A 46 8.14 -8.82 9.84
C SER A 46 9.05 -7.81 9.14
N ASN A 47 8.50 -6.74 8.60
CA ASN A 47 9.26 -5.71 7.88
C ASN A 47 10.05 -6.30 6.69
N SER A 48 9.44 -7.25 6.02
CA SER A 48 10.03 -7.87 4.84
C SER A 48 8.91 -8.33 3.91
N ALA A 49 9.24 -8.56 2.65
CA ALA A 49 8.26 -8.95 1.64
C ALA A 49 7.92 -10.43 1.77
N THR A 50 7.26 -10.79 2.85
CA THR A 50 6.85 -12.15 3.15
C THR A 50 5.36 -12.17 3.48
N GLY A 51 4.78 -13.36 3.52
CA GLY A 51 3.36 -13.50 3.85
C GLY A 51 2.48 -13.43 2.62
N THR A 52 1.21 -13.16 2.85
CA THR A 52 0.21 -13.15 1.79
C THR A 52 0.20 -11.80 1.08
N VAL A 53 0.18 -11.84 -0.25
CA VAL A 53 0.06 -10.62 -1.05
C VAL A 53 -1.37 -10.13 -0.93
N LEU A 54 -1.54 -8.89 -0.43
CA LEU A 54 -2.84 -8.27 -0.35
C LEU A 54 -3.26 -7.67 -1.67
N TRP A 55 -2.32 -7.02 -2.35
CA TRP A 55 -2.58 -6.34 -3.60
C TRP A 55 -1.24 -6.03 -4.27
N GLN A 56 -1.21 -6.12 -5.58
CA GLN A 56 0.01 -5.79 -6.31
C GLN A 56 -0.33 -5.24 -7.68
N SER A 57 0.57 -4.43 -8.21
CA SER A 57 0.45 -3.87 -9.52
C SER A 57 1.82 -3.49 -10.06
N LYS A 58 1.87 -3.26 -11.35
CA LYS A 58 3.09 -2.78 -12.00
C LYS A 58 2.89 -1.34 -12.42
N THR A 59 3.97 -0.57 -12.39
CA THR A 59 3.98 0.79 -12.89
C THR A 59 4.56 0.80 -14.29
N ASN A 60 4.12 1.77 -15.08
CA ASN A 60 4.70 1.97 -16.41
C ASN A 60 5.84 2.97 -16.33
N THR A 61 6.32 3.43 -17.49
CA THR A 61 7.46 4.34 -17.55
C THR A 61 7.10 5.80 -17.32
N GLY A 62 5.86 6.10 -16.97
CA GLY A 62 5.45 7.48 -16.71
C GLY A 62 5.71 7.89 -15.27
N VAL A 63 5.97 9.17 -15.07
CA VAL A 63 6.09 9.76 -13.74
C VAL A 63 4.74 10.41 -13.44
N GLN A 64 3.77 9.60 -13.05
CA GLN A 64 2.41 10.05 -12.81
C GLN A 64 1.86 9.34 -11.58
N PRO A 65 0.99 10.01 -10.82
CA PRO A 65 0.34 9.34 -9.71
C PRO A 65 -0.68 8.34 -10.21
N PHE A 66 -0.68 7.18 -9.58
CA PHE A 66 -1.67 6.14 -9.81
C PHE A 66 -2.44 5.93 -8.52
N GLN A 67 -3.75 5.93 -8.62
CA GLN A 67 -4.61 5.78 -7.44
C GLN A 67 -5.45 4.53 -7.58
N VAL A 68 -5.51 3.77 -6.49
CA VAL A 68 -6.33 2.56 -6.40
C VAL A 68 -7.26 2.72 -5.22
N LEU A 69 -8.57 2.61 -5.49
CA LEU A 69 -9.58 2.59 -4.45
C LEU A 69 -10.07 1.16 -4.30
N ILE A 70 -10.02 0.67 -3.08
CA ILE A 70 -10.47 -0.68 -2.79
C ILE A 70 -11.91 -0.59 -2.31
N PRO A 71 -12.85 -1.26 -3.00
CA PRO A 71 -14.25 -1.12 -2.67
C PRO A 71 -14.61 -1.75 -1.34
N GLY A 72 -15.74 -1.31 -0.80
CA GLY A 72 -16.25 -1.85 0.44
C GLY A 72 -15.41 -1.39 1.62
N GLU A 73 -15.11 -2.32 2.50
CA GLU A 73 -14.36 -2.02 3.72
C GLU A 73 -12.87 -2.24 3.57
N GLY A 74 -12.39 -2.48 2.35
CA GLY A 74 -10.97 -2.67 2.10
C GLY A 74 -10.55 -4.12 2.19
N ILE A 75 -9.26 -4.33 2.10
CA ILE A 75 -8.66 -5.67 2.17
C ILE A 75 -8.12 -5.89 3.58
N LEU A 76 -8.55 -6.96 4.22
CA LEU A 76 -8.16 -7.26 5.60
C LEU A 76 -6.74 -7.79 5.63
N ALA A 77 -5.89 -7.13 6.42
CA ALA A 77 -4.56 -7.59 6.77
C ALA A 77 -4.59 -8.09 8.21
N GLN A 78 -4.17 -9.31 8.44
CA GLN A 78 -4.22 -9.91 9.77
C GLN A 78 -3.03 -9.48 10.63
N ASN A 79 -1.87 -9.25 10.00
CA ASN A 79 -0.62 -9.02 10.71
C ASN A 79 -0.07 -7.63 10.48
N GLY A 80 -0.38 -6.99 9.39
CA GLY A 80 0.11 -5.67 9.07
C GLY A 80 0.19 -5.45 7.59
N ILE A 81 0.77 -4.32 7.20
CA ILE A 81 0.93 -3.97 5.80
C ILE A 81 2.38 -3.60 5.55
N TYR A 82 3.04 -4.38 4.70
CA TYR A 82 4.39 -4.09 4.23
C TYR A 82 4.32 -3.71 2.75
N ALA A 83 4.88 -2.57 2.39
CA ALA A 83 4.93 -2.13 1.01
C ALA A 83 6.28 -2.50 0.40
N ALA A 84 6.24 -3.33 -0.63
CA ALA A 84 7.43 -3.67 -1.41
C ALA A 84 7.33 -2.92 -2.74
N VAL A 85 8.24 -1.99 -2.97
CA VAL A 85 8.19 -1.13 -4.15
C VAL A 85 9.51 -1.19 -4.89
N ALA A 86 9.43 -1.07 -6.22
CA ALA A 86 10.59 -1.00 -7.09
C ALA A 86 10.34 0.07 -8.13
N ASN A 87 11.29 0.98 -8.30
CA ASN A 87 11.20 2.08 -9.27
C ASN A 87 9.94 2.91 -9.07
N VAL A 88 9.65 3.26 -7.81
CA VAL A 88 8.51 4.07 -7.43
C VAL A 88 9.03 5.20 -6.56
N LEU A 89 8.62 6.44 -6.86
CA LEU A 89 9.08 7.61 -6.11
C LEU A 89 8.46 7.66 -4.72
N SER A 90 7.18 7.31 -4.62
CA SER A 90 6.50 7.33 -3.33
C SER A 90 5.27 6.46 -3.39
N VAL A 91 4.86 5.99 -2.22
CA VAL A 91 3.61 5.26 -2.06
C VAL A 91 2.95 5.76 -0.78
N THR A 92 1.65 5.97 -0.84
CA THR A 92 0.84 6.38 0.30
C THR A 92 -0.39 5.49 0.34
N ILE A 93 -0.69 4.97 1.52
CA ILE A 93 -1.90 4.16 1.69
C ILE A 93 -2.82 4.83 2.70
N THR A 94 -4.10 4.52 2.61
CA THR A 94 -5.04 4.80 3.67
C THR A 94 -5.54 3.46 4.22
N TYR A 95 -5.72 3.42 5.52
CA TYR A 95 -6.10 2.20 6.21
C TYR A 95 -6.93 2.53 7.46
N GLY A 96 -7.57 1.53 7.96
CA GLY A 96 -8.38 1.72 9.16
C GLY A 96 -8.89 0.44 9.82
#